data_a6e3ccb392b5867a4d4458214b7e5aa3
#
_entry.id   a6e3ccb392b5867a4d4458214b7e5aa3
#
_cell.length_a   1.000
_cell.length_b   1.000
_cell.length_c   1.000
_cell.angle_alpha   90.00
_cell.angle_beta   90.00
_cell.angle_gamma   90.00
#
_symmetry.space_group_name_H-M   'P 1'
#
loop_
_entity.id
_entity.type
_entity.pdbx_description
1 polymer ?
#
loop_
_entity_poly.entity_id
_entity_poly.type
_entity_poly.pdbx_seq_one_letter_code
_entity_poly.pdbx_strand_id
1 'polypeptide(L)'
;MLAQDDIPLPHPLVRVLFVLGDSDTEQLRELPNTLAKLLQHHAIFERVSIRAAGEHLNSQVHAVVICLIRGDNSAGLADLLDGVETRNIPILLLTDAPITAASQTALWNTLPIGESPQVIAAMLRGLFARQSEIDTLGQANRGAKIQTDRLLGEVSQMRDELHLAGQVQRDFLPKKLQDFSGGAVAALWRPMNYVSGDIYDVRRLDEHHVGLFIADAVGHGVPGALLTMVIARGLPTKEIIGNTYKIIQPGEALACVNRELLARQGNTTRFATAIYAIIDLRTRVMRMSSAGHPSAIIMRGTESIELIQCAGGLIGVFEGVEWIEKEIQLHAGDRIILYSDGFEFAFPDPLESSSAAVKQTPRHLQELCALLPITQPTDMIADMERRLDQQALGYTQMESFADDLTMLVFKVS
;
A
#
# COMPACT_ATOMS: atom_id res chain seq x y z
N MET A 1 -40.70 32.95 28.03
CA MET A 1 -40.68 33.96 26.93
C MET A 1 -39.24 33.98 26.40
N LEU A 2 -38.91 33.01 25.54
CA LEU A 2 -37.59 32.98 24.86
C LEU A 2 -37.78 33.81 23.59
N ALA A 3 -36.87 34.76 23.36
CA ALA A 3 -36.91 35.65 22.21
C ALA A 3 -36.83 34.81 20.90
N GLN A 4 -37.84 35.00 20.06
CA GLN A 4 -38.04 34.22 18.80
C GLN A 4 -37.19 34.76 17.62
N ASP A 5 -36.18 35.60 17.86
CA ASP A 5 -35.63 36.46 16.79
C ASP A 5 -34.15 36.17 16.40
N ASP A 6 -33.50 35.11 16.92
CA ASP A 6 -32.05 34.95 16.77
C ASP A 6 -31.57 33.76 15.95
N ILE A 7 -32.34 33.23 14.98
CA ILE A 7 -31.74 32.37 13.97
C ILE A 7 -31.30 33.25 12.78
N PRO A 8 -30.00 33.47 12.56
CA PRO A 8 -29.55 34.24 11.41
C PRO A 8 -29.93 33.54 10.12
N LEU A 9 -30.65 34.25 9.26
CA LEU A 9 -30.93 33.76 7.91
C LEU A 9 -29.64 33.82 7.10
N PRO A 10 -29.31 32.77 6.30
CA PRO A 10 -28.12 32.77 5.48
C PRO A 10 -28.19 33.91 4.43
N HIS A 11 -27.13 34.70 4.30
CA HIS A 11 -26.91 35.52 3.10
C HIS A 11 -26.44 34.58 1.96
N PRO A 12 -27.13 34.50 0.84
CA PRO A 12 -27.79 35.49 0.02
C PRO A 12 -29.33 35.31 -0.05
N LEU A 13 -30.03 36.20 -0.79
CA LEU A 13 -31.48 36.18 -1.03
C LEU A 13 -31.97 34.78 -1.44
N VAL A 14 -32.89 34.23 -0.63
CA VAL A 14 -33.46 32.90 -0.84
C VAL A 14 -34.62 33.00 -1.82
N ARG A 15 -34.60 32.24 -2.91
CA ARG A 15 -35.73 32.18 -3.86
C ARG A 15 -36.64 31.00 -3.47
N VAL A 16 -37.91 31.32 -3.27
CA VAL A 16 -38.96 30.37 -2.92
C VAL A 16 -39.99 30.32 -4.04
N LEU A 17 -40.20 29.15 -4.59
CA LEU A 17 -41.28 28.94 -5.55
C LEU A 17 -42.59 28.72 -4.78
N PHE A 18 -43.55 29.62 -4.98
CA PHE A 18 -44.85 29.53 -4.33
C PHE A 18 -45.89 29.03 -5.34
N VAL A 19 -46.27 27.77 -5.19
CA VAL A 19 -47.10 27.02 -6.13
C VAL A 19 -48.54 27.03 -5.64
N LEU A 20 -49.46 27.53 -6.48
CA LEU A 20 -50.88 27.58 -6.19
C LEU A 20 -51.61 26.52 -7.01
N GLY A 21 -52.58 25.84 -6.38
CA GLY A 21 -53.58 25.04 -7.05
C GLY A 21 -54.62 25.90 -7.80
N ASP A 22 -55.67 25.26 -8.34
CA ASP A 22 -56.74 25.96 -9.09
C ASP A 22 -57.66 26.79 -8.16
N SER A 23 -57.68 26.47 -6.85
CA SER A 23 -58.49 27.15 -5.84
C SER A 23 -57.75 28.32 -5.21
N ASP A 24 -57.65 29.43 -5.92
CA ASP A 24 -56.92 30.64 -5.53
C ASP A 24 -57.78 31.59 -4.72
N THR A 25 -57.59 31.65 -3.39
CA THR A 25 -58.25 32.54 -2.47
C THR A 25 -57.49 33.86 -2.30
N GLU A 26 -58.17 35.01 -1.98
CA GLU A 26 -57.51 36.28 -1.70
C GLU A 26 -56.44 36.18 -0.60
N GLN A 27 -56.72 35.34 0.40
CA GLN A 27 -55.78 35.07 1.51
C GLN A 27 -54.49 34.38 1.04
N LEU A 28 -54.56 33.44 0.10
CA LEU A 28 -53.41 32.77 -0.48
C LEU A 28 -52.61 33.65 -1.42
N ARG A 29 -53.29 34.62 -2.08
CA ARG A 29 -52.61 35.61 -2.93
C ARG A 29 -51.72 36.57 -2.15
N GLU A 30 -52.13 36.97 -0.94
CA GLU A 30 -51.39 37.90 -0.08
C GLU A 30 -50.34 37.19 0.79
N LEU A 31 -50.43 35.88 0.95
CA LEU A 31 -49.51 35.10 1.82
C LEU A 31 -48.04 35.30 1.46
N PRO A 32 -47.60 35.23 0.19
CA PRO A 32 -46.20 35.44 -0.19
C PRO A 32 -45.67 36.82 0.25
N ASN A 33 -46.47 37.87 0.10
CA ASN A 33 -46.10 39.23 0.52
C ASN A 33 -45.96 39.34 2.03
N THR A 34 -46.84 38.66 2.76
CA THR A 34 -46.84 38.60 4.23
C THR A 34 -45.60 37.81 4.73
N LEU A 35 -45.32 36.67 4.08
CA LEU A 35 -44.14 35.87 4.40
C LEU A 35 -42.82 36.60 4.10
N ALA A 36 -42.74 37.32 2.99
CA ALA A 36 -41.59 38.13 2.63
C ALA A 36 -41.28 39.18 3.73
N LYS A 37 -42.32 39.85 4.26
CA LYS A 37 -42.15 40.80 5.39
C LYS A 37 -41.70 40.11 6.65
N LEU A 38 -42.28 38.96 7.02
CA LEU A 38 -41.93 38.19 8.22
C LEU A 38 -40.52 37.60 8.12
N LEU A 39 -40.03 37.30 6.93
CA LEU A 39 -38.69 36.86 6.65
C LEU A 39 -37.71 38.03 6.41
N GLN A 40 -38.13 39.28 6.77
CA GLN A 40 -37.26 40.47 6.69
C GLN A 40 -36.71 40.71 5.28
N HIS A 41 -37.47 40.39 4.25
CA HIS A 41 -37.07 40.48 2.83
C HIS A 41 -35.84 39.67 2.43
N HIS A 42 -35.44 38.67 3.22
CA HIS A 42 -34.39 37.72 2.85
C HIS A 42 -34.90 36.64 1.88
N ALA A 43 -36.21 36.54 1.64
CA ALA A 43 -36.81 35.60 0.70
C ALA A 43 -37.61 36.32 -0.39
N ILE A 44 -37.41 35.90 -1.63
CA ILE A 44 -38.18 36.32 -2.78
C ILE A 44 -39.12 35.17 -3.16
N PHE A 45 -40.41 35.46 -3.22
CA PHE A 45 -41.43 34.50 -3.60
C PHE A 45 -41.83 34.71 -5.06
N GLU A 46 -41.65 33.65 -5.87
CA GLU A 46 -42.15 33.60 -7.25
C GLU A 46 -43.43 32.75 -7.28
N ARG A 47 -44.53 33.35 -7.69
CA ARG A 47 -45.84 32.67 -7.77
C ARG A 47 -45.97 31.97 -9.11
N VAL A 48 -46.33 30.71 -9.09
CA VAL A 48 -46.57 29.91 -10.28
C VAL A 48 -47.76 28.99 -10.09
N SER A 49 -48.42 28.62 -11.17
CA SER A 49 -49.44 27.55 -11.13
C SER A 49 -48.74 26.19 -11.04
N ILE A 50 -49.46 25.21 -10.49
CA ILE A 50 -48.94 23.85 -10.38
C ILE A 50 -48.47 23.25 -11.72
N ARG A 51 -49.15 23.61 -12.81
CA ARG A 51 -48.83 23.15 -14.18
C ARG A 51 -47.53 23.74 -14.72
N ALA A 52 -47.20 24.96 -14.34
CA ALA A 52 -45.98 25.65 -14.80
C ALA A 52 -44.80 25.46 -13.82
N ALA A 53 -45.02 24.92 -12.63
CA ALA A 53 -44.06 24.90 -11.57
C ALA A 53 -42.79 24.10 -11.93
N GLY A 54 -42.93 23.02 -12.71
CA GLY A 54 -41.78 22.22 -13.18
C GLY A 54 -40.81 23.02 -14.06
N GLU A 55 -41.33 23.93 -14.90
CA GLU A 55 -40.49 24.77 -15.79
C GLU A 55 -39.72 25.85 -15.02
N HIS A 56 -40.23 26.26 -13.85
CA HIS A 56 -39.59 27.25 -12.98
C HIS A 56 -38.60 26.69 -12.00
N LEU A 57 -38.50 25.36 -11.87
CA LEU A 57 -37.49 24.70 -11.05
C LEU A 57 -36.10 24.81 -11.69
N ASN A 58 -35.28 25.67 -11.13
CA ASN A 58 -33.88 25.83 -11.56
C ASN A 58 -32.93 25.81 -10.36
N SER A 59 -31.65 25.93 -10.62
CA SER A 59 -30.60 25.89 -9.58
C SER A 59 -30.63 27.05 -8.57
N GLN A 60 -31.49 28.03 -8.77
CA GLN A 60 -31.66 29.20 -7.90
C GLN A 60 -32.82 29.04 -6.93
N VAL A 61 -33.68 28.02 -7.07
CA VAL A 61 -34.78 27.75 -6.14
C VAL A 61 -34.26 27.04 -4.89
N HIS A 62 -34.52 27.63 -3.74
CA HIS A 62 -34.03 27.13 -2.44
C HIS A 62 -35.12 26.41 -1.62
N ALA A 63 -36.37 26.65 -1.91
CA ALA A 63 -37.49 25.93 -1.33
C ALA A 63 -38.73 26.06 -2.24
N VAL A 64 -39.66 25.12 -2.08
CA VAL A 64 -40.95 25.15 -2.74
C VAL A 64 -42.07 25.15 -1.68
N VAL A 65 -42.98 26.10 -1.75
CA VAL A 65 -44.21 26.11 -0.96
C VAL A 65 -45.35 25.74 -1.90
N ILE A 66 -46.07 24.67 -1.61
CA ILE A 66 -47.17 24.18 -2.41
C ILE A 66 -48.45 24.33 -1.61
N CYS A 67 -49.44 25.05 -2.17
CA CYS A 67 -50.77 25.22 -1.59
C CYS A 67 -51.77 24.35 -2.36
N LEU A 68 -52.31 23.32 -1.73
CA LEU A 68 -53.28 22.40 -2.31
C LEU A 68 -54.55 22.33 -1.45
N ILE A 69 -55.68 22.65 -2.04
CA ILE A 69 -57.02 22.52 -1.45
C ILE A 69 -57.69 21.26 -2.02
N ARG A 70 -58.52 20.63 -1.24
CA ARG A 70 -59.26 19.44 -1.65
C ARG A 70 -60.11 19.71 -2.88
N GLY A 71 -59.80 19.01 -3.96
CA GLY A 71 -60.46 19.20 -5.26
C GLY A 71 -59.62 19.93 -6.31
N ASP A 72 -58.47 20.48 -5.94
CA ASP A 72 -57.55 21.05 -6.91
C ASP A 72 -57.03 20.01 -7.90
N ASN A 73 -56.80 20.45 -9.13
CA ASN A 73 -56.21 19.61 -10.15
C ASN A 73 -54.74 19.39 -9.87
N SER A 74 -54.34 18.14 -9.70
CA SER A 74 -52.96 17.72 -9.40
C SER A 74 -52.11 17.48 -10.68
N ALA A 75 -52.62 17.85 -11.86
CA ALA A 75 -51.85 17.71 -13.10
C ALA A 75 -50.55 18.55 -13.02
N GLY A 76 -49.38 17.92 -13.21
CA GLY A 76 -48.05 18.52 -13.05
C GLY A 76 -47.43 18.40 -11.66
N LEU A 77 -48.18 17.93 -10.65
CA LEU A 77 -47.66 17.76 -9.32
C LEU A 77 -46.58 16.67 -9.29
N ALA A 78 -46.79 15.56 -10.00
CA ALA A 78 -45.81 14.46 -10.04
C ALA A 78 -44.48 14.92 -10.64
N ASP A 79 -44.52 15.66 -11.74
CA ASP A 79 -43.30 16.20 -12.41
C ASP A 79 -42.59 17.23 -11.52
N LEU A 80 -43.36 18.06 -10.80
CA LEU A 80 -42.82 19.01 -9.84
C LEU A 80 -42.07 18.25 -8.68
N LEU A 81 -42.72 17.24 -8.14
CA LEU A 81 -42.14 16.46 -7.02
C LEU A 81 -40.88 15.72 -7.43
N ASP A 82 -40.88 15.07 -8.58
CA ASP A 82 -39.67 14.40 -9.13
C ASP A 82 -38.52 15.39 -9.36
N GLY A 83 -38.87 16.57 -9.92
CA GLY A 83 -37.89 17.64 -10.12
C GLY A 83 -37.29 18.21 -8.82
N VAL A 84 -38.10 18.28 -7.76
CA VAL A 84 -37.70 18.77 -6.43
C VAL A 84 -36.82 17.70 -5.72
N GLU A 85 -37.23 16.42 -5.75
CA GLU A 85 -36.45 15.31 -5.17
C GLU A 85 -35.09 15.17 -5.85
N THR A 86 -35.05 15.22 -7.17
CA THR A 86 -33.78 15.13 -7.93
C THR A 86 -32.81 16.25 -7.57
N ARG A 87 -33.29 17.43 -7.20
CA ARG A 87 -32.49 18.61 -6.83
C ARG A 87 -32.31 18.77 -5.33
N ASN A 88 -32.91 17.88 -4.53
CA ASN A 88 -32.88 17.93 -3.06
C ASN A 88 -33.41 19.26 -2.48
N ILE A 89 -34.46 19.84 -3.10
CA ILE A 89 -35.07 21.10 -2.68
C ILE A 89 -36.14 20.81 -1.61
N PRO A 90 -36.14 21.47 -0.44
CA PRO A 90 -37.16 21.25 0.58
C PRO A 90 -38.55 21.77 0.15
N ILE A 91 -39.60 21.00 0.52
CA ILE A 91 -41.01 21.34 0.26
C ILE A 91 -41.70 21.65 1.57
N LEU A 92 -42.50 22.72 1.54
CA LEU A 92 -43.55 23.00 2.51
C LEU A 92 -44.93 22.90 1.83
N LEU A 93 -45.65 21.86 2.19
CA LEU A 93 -47.01 21.63 1.70
C LEU A 93 -48.05 22.26 2.65
N LEU A 94 -48.84 23.18 2.13
CA LEU A 94 -49.99 23.72 2.82
C LEU A 94 -51.28 23.08 2.26
N THR A 95 -52.03 22.36 3.10
CA THR A 95 -53.19 21.60 2.62
C THR A 95 -54.33 21.56 3.66
N ASP A 96 -55.56 21.41 3.19
CA ASP A 96 -56.71 21.10 4.01
C ASP A 96 -56.99 19.58 4.16
N ALA A 97 -56.20 18.75 3.49
CA ALA A 97 -56.27 17.30 3.61
C ALA A 97 -55.72 16.84 4.96
N PRO A 98 -56.18 15.68 5.50
CA PRO A 98 -55.66 15.14 6.75
C PRO A 98 -54.16 14.81 6.59
N ILE A 99 -53.38 15.36 7.50
CA ILE A 99 -51.93 15.10 7.54
C ILE A 99 -51.69 13.68 8.14
N THR A 100 -51.13 12.79 7.35
CA THR A 100 -50.76 11.45 7.79
C THR A 100 -49.23 11.34 7.96
N ALA A 101 -48.77 10.40 8.77
CA ALA A 101 -47.33 10.16 8.93
C ALA A 101 -46.61 9.81 7.61
N ALA A 102 -47.36 9.28 6.63
CA ALA A 102 -46.85 8.98 5.29
C ALA A 102 -46.64 10.24 4.41
N SER A 103 -47.20 11.39 4.82
CA SER A 103 -47.01 12.68 4.11
C SER A 103 -45.80 13.47 4.60
N GLN A 104 -45.02 12.94 5.51
CA GLN A 104 -43.82 13.57 6.04
C GLN A 104 -42.59 12.75 5.66
N THR A 105 -41.75 13.30 4.83
CA THR A 105 -40.44 12.75 4.50
C THR A 105 -39.31 13.70 4.97
N ALA A 106 -38.12 13.34 4.81
CA ALA A 106 -36.97 14.22 5.13
C ALA A 106 -36.98 15.54 4.37
N LEU A 107 -37.60 15.58 3.19
CA LEU A 107 -37.72 16.79 2.33
C LEU A 107 -39.05 17.49 2.44
N TRP A 108 -40.10 16.83 2.92
CA TRP A 108 -41.48 17.32 2.90
C TRP A 108 -41.94 17.63 4.32
N ASN A 109 -42.37 18.85 4.52
CA ASN A 109 -43.09 19.30 5.72
C ASN A 109 -44.49 19.72 5.33
N THR A 110 -45.46 19.33 6.14
CA THR A 110 -46.88 19.63 5.85
C THR A 110 -47.49 20.45 6.98
N LEU A 111 -48.19 21.51 6.64
CA LEU A 111 -48.98 22.34 7.56
C LEU A 111 -50.39 22.49 7.05
N PRO A 112 -51.38 22.73 7.95
CA PRO A 112 -52.72 23.12 7.54
C PRO A 112 -52.71 24.42 6.71
N ILE A 113 -53.56 24.52 5.67
CA ILE A 113 -53.59 25.68 4.81
C ILE A 113 -54.05 26.97 5.54
N GLY A 114 -54.78 26.83 6.61
CA GLY A 114 -55.20 27.93 7.49
C GLY A 114 -54.20 28.27 8.60
N GLU A 115 -52.99 27.73 8.55
CA GLU A 115 -51.98 28.01 9.56
C GLU A 115 -51.52 29.49 9.55
N SER A 116 -51.12 30.00 10.69
CA SER A 116 -50.69 31.40 10.81
C SER A 116 -49.45 31.69 9.97
N PRO A 117 -49.34 32.87 9.32
CA PRO A 117 -48.15 33.25 8.56
C PRO A 117 -46.85 33.21 9.37
N GLN A 118 -46.92 33.42 10.71
CA GLN A 118 -45.77 33.37 11.62
C GLN A 118 -45.22 31.94 11.72
N VAL A 119 -46.09 30.93 11.82
CA VAL A 119 -45.68 29.51 11.88
C VAL A 119 -45.10 29.07 10.54
N ILE A 120 -45.70 29.46 9.43
CA ILE A 120 -45.20 29.19 8.07
C ILE A 120 -43.81 29.82 7.88
N ALA A 121 -43.63 31.08 8.31
CA ALA A 121 -42.34 31.77 8.23
C ALA A 121 -41.27 31.09 9.11
N ALA A 122 -41.62 30.64 10.33
CA ALA A 122 -40.71 29.91 11.21
C ALA A 122 -40.28 28.57 10.60
N MET A 123 -41.21 27.84 9.98
CA MET A 123 -40.88 26.59 9.30
C MET A 123 -39.94 26.82 8.10
N LEU A 124 -40.19 27.84 7.29
CA LEU A 124 -39.32 28.21 6.17
C LEU A 124 -37.92 28.60 6.63
N ARG A 125 -37.77 29.34 7.74
CA ARG A 125 -36.48 29.65 8.34
C ARG A 125 -35.70 28.37 8.69
N GLY A 126 -36.37 27.39 9.32
CA GLY A 126 -35.79 26.09 9.63
C GLY A 126 -35.34 25.32 8.40
N LEU A 127 -36.15 25.33 7.34
CA LEU A 127 -35.80 24.68 6.08
C LEU A 127 -34.62 25.34 5.39
N PHE A 128 -34.53 26.66 5.40
CA PHE A 128 -33.39 27.38 4.79
C PHE A 128 -32.08 27.10 5.57
N ALA A 129 -32.11 27.13 6.89
CA ALA A 129 -30.94 26.82 7.72
C ALA A 129 -30.42 25.40 7.46
N ARG A 130 -31.34 24.42 7.42
CA ARG A 130 -31.01 23.02 7.12
C ARG A 130 -30.46 22.85 5.70
N GLN A 131 -31.03 23.54 4.69
CA GLN A 131 -30.57 23.43 3.32
C GLN A 131 -29.14 23.96 3.16
N SER A 132 -28.81 25.06 3.79
CA SER A 132 -27.44 25.61 3.80
C SER A 132 -26.43 24.62 4.36
N GLU A 133 -26.79 23.89 5.44
CA GLU A 133 -25.95 22.88 6.02
C GLU A 133 -25.78 21.66 5.10
N ILE A 134 -26.87 21.18 4.48
CA ILE A 134 -26.85 20.08 3.51
C ILE A 134 -25.96 20.44 2.30
N ASP A 135 -26.06 21.64 1.78
CA ASP A 135 -25.25 22.09 0.63
C ASP A 135 -23.78 22.18 0.99
N THR A 136 -23.46 22.68 2.19
CA THR A 136 -22.09 22.74 2.71
C THR A 136 -21.48 21.33 2.87
N LEU A 137 -22.24 20.40 3.47
CA LEU A 137 -21.82 19.00 3.61
C LEU A 137 -21.66 18.32 2.25
N GLY A 138 -22.58 18.58 1.32
CA GLY A 138 -22.50 18.08 -0.05
C GLY A 138 -21.27 18.56 -0.80
N GLN A 139 -20.90 19.83 -0.65
CA GLN A 139 -19.67 20.37 -1.24
C GLN A 139 -18.41 19.76 -0.60
N ALA A 140 -18.38 19.66 0.74
CA ALA A 140 -17.26 19.03 1.45
C ALA A 140 -17.08 17.57 1.04
N ASN A 141 -18.17 16.82 0.93
CA ASN A 141 -18.12 15.40 0.51
C ASN A 141 -17.62 15.23 -0.94
N ARG A 142 -18.08 16.10 -1.87
CA ARG A 142 -17.57 16.12 -3.26
C ARG A 142 -16.07 16.44 -3.29
N GLY A 143 -15.63 17.43 -2.51
CA GLY A 143 -14.20 17.77 -2.38
C GLY A 143 -13.36 16.62 -1.85
N ALA A 144 -13.84 15.97 -0.78
CA ALA A 144 -13.17 14.79 -0.20
C ALA A 144 -13.10 13.63 -1.20
N LYS A 145 -14.15 13.36 -1.95
CA LYS A 145 -14.18 12.32 -2.98
C LYS A 145 -13.16 12.57 -4.08
N ILE A 146 -13.12 13.80 -4.62
CA ILE A 146 -12.13 14.16 -5.66
C ILE A 146 -10.69 13.99 -5.13
N GLN A 147 -10.44 14.39 -3.89
CA GLN A 147 -9.11 14.23 -3.27
C GLN A 147 -8.76 12.75 -3.07
N THR A 148 -9.72 11.92 -2.63
CA THR A 148 -9.52 10.48 -2.49
C THR A 148 -9.22 9.82 -3.84
N ASP A 149 -9.99 10.12 -4.88
CA ASP A 149 -9.77 9.57 -6.23
C ASP A 149 -8.39 9.97 -6.78
N ARG A 150 -7.95 11.21 -6.53
CA ARG A 150 -6.61 11.67 -6.89
C ARG A 150 -5.51 10.90 -6.16
N LEU A 151 -5.63 10.76 -4.83
CA LEU A 151 -4.65 10.01 -4.03
C LEU A 151 -4.58 8.54 -4.44
N LEU A 152 -5.72 7.91 -4.74
CA LEU A 152 -5.75 6.54 -5.26
C LEU A 152 -5.02 6.43 -6.61
N GLY A 153 -5.18 7.44 -7.49
CA GLY A 153 -4.45 7.51 -8.75
C GLY A 153 -2.94 7.64 -8.55
N GLU A 154 -2.48 8.52 -7.65
CA GLU A 154 -1.06 8.70 -7.32
C GLU A 154 -0.46 7.42 -6.71
N VAL A 155 -1.19 6.74 -5.80
CA VAL A 155 -0.75 5.45 -5.22
C VAL A 155 -0.64 4.36 -6.28
N SER A 156 -1.61 4.30 -7.23
CA SER A 156 -1.56 3.33 -8.33
C SER A 156 -0.34 3.56 -9.22
N GLN A 157 -0.07 4.81 -9.60
CA GLN A 157 1.10 5.14 -10.39
C GLN A 157 2.42 4.78 -9.68
N MET A 158 2.55 5.13 -8.38
CA MET A 158 3.72 4.74 -7.58
C MET A 158 3.93 3.23 -7.54
N ARG A 159 2.83 2.46 -7.43
CA ARG A 159 2.88 1.01 -7.45
C ARG A 159 3.40 0.46 -8.78
N ASP A 160 2.95 1.02 -9.90
CA ASP A 160 3.39 0.63 -11.24
C ASP A 160 4.88 0.94 -11.46
N GLU A 161 5.35 2.09 -10.99
CA GLU A 161 6.78 2.48 -11.02
C GLU A 161 7.64 1.53 -10.19
N LEU A 162 7.19 1.15 -8.99
CA LEU A 162 7.88 0.18 -8.14
C LEU A 162 7.92 -1.22 -8.77
N HIS A 163 6.83 -1.63 -9.42
CA HIS A 163 6.79 -2.91 -10.13
C HIS A 163 7.80 -2.94 -11.28
N LEU A 164 7.90 -1.86 -12.03
CA LEU A 164 8.90 -1.71 -13.09
C LEU A 164 10.33 -1.73 -12.52
N ALA A 165 10.59 -1.03 -11.41
CA ALA A 165 11.88 -1.07 -10.74
C ALA A 165 12.27 -2.50 -10.30
N GLY A 166 11.31 -3.28 -9.79
CA GLY A 166 11.52 -4.69 -9.45
C GLY A 166 11.85 -5.56 -10.67
N GLN A 167 11.24 -5.28 -11.83
CA GLN A 167 11.60 -5.97 -13.07
C GLN A 167 13.04 -5.65 -13.49
N VAL A 168 13.44 -4.37 -13.43
CA VAL A 168 14.82 -3.96 -13.71
C VAL A 168 15.80 -4.64 -12.76
N GLN A 169 15.50 -4.70 -11.46
CA GLN A 169 16.35 -5.40 -10.48
C GLN A 169 16.51 -6.88 -10.81
N ARG A 170 15.44 -7.57 -11.21
CA ARG A 170 15.49 -8.98 -11.66
C ARG A 170 16.41 -9.18 -12.86
N ASP A 171 16.52 -8.20 -13.74
CA ASP A 171 17.43 -8.28 -14.89
C ASP A 171 18.92 -8.25 -14.51
N PHE A 172 19.25 -7.80 -13.29
CA PHE A 172 20.59 -7.88 -12.72
C PHE A 172 20.92 -9.24 -12.12
N LEU A 173 19.92 -10.04 -11.78
CA LEU A 173 20.14 -11.40 -11.30
C LEU A 173 20.52 -12.33 -12.46
N PRO A 174 21.24 -13.43 -12.20
CA PRO A 174 21.58 -14.40 -13.23
C PRO A 174 20.32 -14.94 -13.93
N LYS A 175 20.17 -14.65 -15.23
CA LYS A 175 18.99 -15.05 -16.03
C LYS A 175 18.81 -16.57 -16.16
N LYS A 176 19.90 -17.31 -16.10
CA LYS A 176 19.93 -18.77 -16.05
C LYS A 176 21.04 -19.18 -15.10
N LEU A 177 20.69 -19.88 -14.07
CA LEU A 177 21.64 -20.60 -13.27
C LEU A 177 22.12 -21.78 -14.12
N GLN A 178 23.37 -21.68 -14.63
CA GLN A 178 23.92 -22.69 -15.51
C GLN A 178 24.40 -23.87 -14.68
N ASP A 179 24.16 -25.08 -15.16
CA ASP A 179 24.89 -26.23 -14.65
C ASP A 179 26.36 -26.09 -15.04
N PHE A 180 27.20 -26.15 -14.07
CA PHE A 180 28.67 -26.15 -14.25
C PHE A 180 29.15 -27.59 -14.42
N SER A 181 30.19 -27.79 -15.24
CA SER A 181 30.86 -29.10 -15.32
C SER A 181 31.58 -29.42 -14.00
N GLY A 182 30.89 -29.76 -12.95
CA GLY A 182 31.43 -29.95 -11.59
C GLY A 182 30.52 -29.46 -10.48
N GLY A 183 29.32 -28.94 -10.83
CA GLY A 183 28.32 -28.52 -9.83
C GLY A 183 27.02 -28.09 -10.45
N ALA A 184 25.97 -28.18 -9.64
CA ALA A 184 24.64 -27.67 -9.94
C ALA A 184 24.27 -26.56 -8.97
N VAL A 185 23.47 -25.58 -9.44
CA VAL A 185 23.08 -24.43 -8.62
C VAL A 185 21.59 -24.15 -8.77
N ALA A 186 20.96 -23.75 -7.65
CA ALA A 186 19.61 -23.22 -7.63
C ALA A 186 19.52 -22.06 -6.63
N ALA A 187 18.59 -21.15 -6.83
CA ALA A 187 18.37 -20.01 -5.96
C ALA A 187 16.88 -19.73 -5.77
N LEU A 188 16.55 -19.29 -4.56
CA LEU A 188 15.30 -18.64 -4.21
C LEU A 188 15.61 -17.16 -3.99
N TRP A 189 14.80 -16.30 -4.59
CA TRP A 189 14.85 -14.87 -4.35
C TRP A 189 13.43 -14.33 -4.32
N ARG A 190 12.97 -13.94 -3.15
CA ARG A 190 11.60 -13.52 -2.89
C ARG A 190 11.61 -12.18 -2.17
N PRO A 191 11.46 -11.08 -2.91
CA PRO A 191 11.32 -9.76 -2.32
C PRO A 191 10.12 -9.69 -1.39
N MET A 192 10.26 -9.00 -0.27
CA MET A 192 9.17 -8.66 0.63
C MET A 192 8.11 -7.81 -0.10
N ASN A 193 8.58 -6.89 -0.96
CA ASN A 193 7.74 -5.98 -1.73
C ASN A 193 8.08 -6.08 -3.24
N TYR A 194 8.03 -4.96 -3.95
CA TYR A 194 8.32 -4.90 -5.39
C TYR A 194 9.81 -5.06 -5.70
N VAL A 195 10.67 -4.53 -4.84
CA VAL A 195 12.13 -4.54 -4.92
C VAL A 195 12.72 -5.09 -3.64
N SER A 196 13.94 -5.61 -3.69
CA SER A 196 14.61 -6.31 -2.58
C SER A 196 15.88 -5.59 -2.17
N GLY A 197 16.14 -5.51 -0.86
CA GLY A 197 17.46 -5.21 -0.29
C GLY A 197 18.46 -6.34 -0.47
N ASP A 198 17.98 -7.54 -0.77
CA ASP A 198 18.81 -8.69 -1.07
C ASP A 198 19.22 -8.79 -2.54
N ILE A 199 20.42 -9.27 -2.80
CA ILE A 199 20.89 -9.65 -4.12
C ILE A 199 21.79 -10.88 -4.05
N TYR A 200 21.77 -11.71 -5.07
CA TYR A 200 22.71 -12.80 -5.25
C TYR A 200 23.30 -12.80 -6.66
N ASP A 201 24.47 -13.44 -6.79
CA ASP A 201 25.09 -13.64 -8.08
C ASP A 201 25.84 -14.97 -8.12
N VAL A 202 25.84 -15.59 -9.30
CA VAL A 202 26.59 -16.82 -9.58
C VAL A 202 27.33 -16.62 -10.88
N ARG A 203 28.66 -16.53 -10.81
CA ARG A 203 29.51 -16.22 -11.97
C ARG A 203 30.49 -17.35 -12.23
N ARG A 204 30.54 -17.78 -13.48
CA ARG A 204 31.69 -18.54 -13.94
C ARG A 204 32.86 -17.59 -14.09
N LEU A 205 33.88 -17.77 -13.26
CA LEU A 205 35.07 -16.93 -13.29
C LEU A 205 36.04 -17.37 -14.40
N ASP A 206 36.25 -18.69 -14.56
CA ASP A 206 37.01 -19.29 -15.67
C ASP A 206 36.55 -20.73 -15.90
N GLU A 207 37.35 -21.58 -16.54
CA GLU A 207 37.00 -22.97 -16.82
C GLU A 207 36.80 -23.80 -15.54
N HIS A 208 37.44 -23.41 -14.45
CA HIS A 208 37.49 -24.21 -13.21
C HIS A 208 36.89 -23.48 -11.99
N HIS A 209 36.72 -22.17 -12.04
CA HIS A 209 36.29 -21.41 -10.87
C HIS A 209 34.88 -20.84 -11.02
N VAL A 210 34.10 -21.00 -9.97
CA VAL A 210 32.75 -20.42 -9.82
C VAL A 210 32.74 -19.51 -8.62
N GLY A 211 32.25 -18.28 -8.79
CA GLY A 211 31.98 -17.33 -7.70
C GLY A 211 30.51 -17.40 -7.29
N LEU A 212 30.27 -17.51 -5.98
CA LEU A 212 28.96 -17.40 -5.35
C LEU A 212 28.93 -16.14 -4.50
N PHE A 213 27.96 -15.29 -4.71
CA PHE A 213 27.80 -14.03 -3.98
C PHE A 213 26.38 -13.88 -3.48
N ILE A 214 26.24 -13.43 -2.24
CA ILE A 214 24.98 -12.98 -1.65
C ILE A 214 25.27 -11.72 -0.84
N ALA A 215 24.39 -10.75 -0.89
CA ALA A 215 24.46 -9.54 -0.07
C ALA A 215 23.07 -9.06 0.30
N ASP A 216 22.98 -8.48 1.48
CA ASP A 216 21.81 -7.81 1.99
C ASP A 216 22.19 -6.39 2.45
N ALA A 217 21.49 -5.40 1.93
CA ALA A 217 21.73 -3.99 2.20
C ALA A 217 20.80 -3.47 3.28
N VAL A 218 21.34 -2.65 4.17
CA VAL A 218 20.55 -1.97 5.18
C VAL A 218 19.37 -1.22 4.56
N GLY A 219 18.15 -1.53 5.04
CA GLY A 219 16.91 -0.90 4.64
C GLY A 219 16.21 -1.63 3.50
N HIS A 220 14.89 -1.53 3.48
CA HIS A 220 14.01 -2.18 2.51
C HIS A 220 13.59 -1.21 1.39
N GLY A 221 13.05 -1.77 0.33
CA GLY A 221 12.51 -1.00 -0.79
C GLY A 221 13.60 -0.43 -1.72
N VAL A 222 13.30 0.66 -2.41
CA VAL A 222 14.15 1.21 -3.49
C VAL A 222 15.56 1.57 -3.06
N PRO A 223 15.80 2.21 -1.89
CA PRO A 223 17.17 2.52 -1.46
C PRO A 223 18.04 1.28 -1.25
N GLY A 224 17.53 0.23 -0.59
CA GLY A 224 18.22 -1.05 -0.41
C GLY A 224 18.51 -1.72 -1.74
N ALA A 225 17.51 -1.81 -2.60
CA ALA A 225 17.63 -2.39 -3.94
C ALA A 225 18.71 -1.72 -4.79
N LEU A 226 18.77 -0.40 -4.81
CA LEU A 226 19.82 0.35 -5.54
C LEU A 226 21.21 0.11 -4.94
N LEU A 227 21.30 0.02 -3.61
CA LEU A 227 22.56 -0.23 -2.93
C LEU A 227 23.10 -1.62 -3.25
N THR A 228 22.29 -2.66 -3.20
CA THR A 228 22.72 -4.03 -3.54
C THR A 228 23.11 -4.17 -5.00
N MET A 229 22.44 -3.50 -5.92
CA MET A 229 22.84 -3.46 -7.32
C MET A 229 24.22 -2.81 -7.51
N VAL A 230 24.51 -1.72 -6.79
CA VAL A 230 25.83 -1.07 -6.81
C VAL A 230 26.90 -2.01 -6.26
N ILE A 231 26.62 -2.69 -5.15
CA ILE A 231 27.52 -3.65 -4.50
C ILE A 231 27.82 -4.82 -5.43
N ALA A 232 26.80 -5.47 -5.98
CA ALA A 232 26.98 -6.63 -6.86
C ALA A 232 27.73 -6.28 -8.15
N ARG A 233 27.52 -5.08 -8.69
CA ARG A 233 28.24 -4.60 -9.87
C ARG A 233 29.66 -4.16 -9.54
N GLY A 234 29.89 -3.63 -8.34
CA GLY A 234 31.19 -3.21 -7.83
C GLY A 234 32.09 -4.36 -7.38
N LEU A 235 31.59 -5.61 -7.30
CA LEU A 235 32.36 -6.76 -6.86
C LEU A 235 33.39 -7.15 -7.94
N PRO A 236 34.70 -6.91 -7.71
CA PRO A 236 35.73 -7.27 -8.68
C PRO A 236 36.00 -8.77 -8.60
N THR A 237 36.04 -9.44 -9.72
CA THR A 237 36.26 -10.88 -9.80
C THR A 237 37.61 -11.27 -10.38
N LYS A 238 38.14 -10.42 -11.25
CA LYS A 238 39.41 -10.62 -11.95
C LYS A 238 40.18 -9.32 -12.09
N GLU A 239 41.49 -9.43 -12.00
CA GLU A 239 42.46 -8.39 -12.36
C GLU A 239 43.20 -8.81 -13.61
N ILE A 240 43.21 -7.96 -14.63
CA ILE A 240 43.94 -8.20 -15.90
C ILE A 240 45.38 -7.74 -15.72
N ILE A 241 46.33 -8.66 -15.90
CA ILE A 241 47.77 -8.39 -15.78
C ILE A 241 48.41 -8.76 -17.10
N GLY A 242 48.61 -7.76 -17.98
CA GLY A 242 49.11 -7.98 -19.34
C GLY A 242 48.19 -8.91 -20.15
N ASN A 243 48.68 -10.06 -20.56
CA ASN A 243 47.91 -11.07 -21.33
C ASN A 243 47.33 -12.17 -20.47
N THR A 244 47.40 -12.04 -19.13
CA THR A 244 46.86 -13.00 -18.17
C THR A 244 45.91 -12.33 -17.23
N TYR A 245 45.28 -13.09 -16.38
CA TYR A 245 44.43 -12.57 -15.29
C TYR A 245 44.72 -13.29 -13.99
N LYS A 246 44.45 -12.59 -12.90
CA LYS A 246 44.41 -13.15 -11.54
C LYS A 246 42.95 -13.11 -11.06
N ILE A 247 42.47 -14.21 -10.49
CA ILE A 247 41.17 -14.19 -9.77
C ILE A 247 41.40 -13.45 -8.46
N ILE A 248 40.59 -12.43 -8.21
CA ILE A 248 40.61 -11.66 -6.97
C ILE A 248 39.99 -12.53 -5.85
N GLN A 249 40.70 -12.66 -4.76
CA GLN A 249 40.25 -13.51 -3.65
C GLN A 249 39.07 -12.88 -2.90
N PRO A 250 38.21 -13.67 -2.20
CA PRO A 250 36.99 -13.20 -1.58
C PRO A 250 37.17 -12.01 -0.63
N GLY A 251 38.17 -12.07 0.26
CA GLY A 251 38.44 -10.96 1.18
C GLY A 251 38.89 -9.68 0.50
N GLU A 252 39.77 -9.83 -0.53
CA GLU A 252 40.22 -8.69 -1.35
C GLU A 252 39.06 -8.06 -2.12
N ALA A 253 38.16 -8.86 -2.67
CA ALA A 253 36.97 -8.39 -3.39
C ALA A 253 36.00 -7.60 -2.47
N LEU A 254 35.73 -8.11 -1.27
CA LEU A 254 34.90 -7.40 -0.29
C LEU A 254 35.57 -6.10 0.18
N ALA A 255 36.90 -6.08 0.35
CA ALA A 255 37.65 -4.85 0.67
C ALA A 255 37.56 -3.80 -0.43
N CYS A 256 37.55 -4.20 -1.69
CA CYS A 256 37.35 -3.30 -2.82
C CYS A 256 35.95 -2.67 -2.81
N VAL A 257 34.91 -3.49 -2.62
CA VAL A 257 33.52 -3.01 -2.52
C VAL A 257 33.36 -2.03 -1.35
N ASN A 258 33.95 -2.36 -0.19
CA ASN A 258 33.91 -1.49 0.99
C ASN A 258 34.53 -0.11 0.68
N ARG A 259 35.72 -0.07 0.08
CA ARG A 259 36.38 1.19 -0.30
C ARG A 259 35.54 2.01 -1.25
N GLU A 260 34.95 1.38 -2.27
CA GLU A 260 34.09 2.08 -3.23
C GLU A 260 32.83 2.64 -2.57
N LEU A 261 32.22 1.87 -1.66
CA LEU A 261 31.02 2.31 -0.97
C LEU A 261 31.33 3.46 -0.02
N LEU A 262 32.39 3.39 0.77
CA LEU A 262 32.84 4.47 1.66
C LEU A 262 33.17 5.75 0.89
N ALA A 263 33.85 5.63 -0.25
CA ALA A 263 34.20 6.80 -1.09
C ALA A 263 32.96 7.53 -1.68
N ARG A 264 31.84 6.85 -1.77
CA ARG A 264 30.57 7.39 -2.31
C ARG A 264 29.56 7.75 -1.22
N GLN A 265 29.86 7.50 0.06
CA GLN A 265 29.00 7.90 1.17
C GLN A 265 29.05 9.41 1.36
N GLY A 266 27.84 10.02 1.42
CA GLY A 266 27.66 11.38 1.88
C GLY A 266 27.34 11.40 3.39
N ASN A 267 26.33 12.18 3.76
CA ASN A 267 25.89 12.29 5.16
C ASN A 267 25.03 11.09 5.64
N THR A 268 24.79 10.09 4.81
CA THR A 268 23.95 8.94 5.13
C THR A 268 24.79 7.69 5.15
N THR A 269 24.89 7.03 6.30
CA THR A 269 25.59 5.75 6.42
C THR A 269 24.82 4.66 5.70
N ARG A 270 25.46 4.06 4.69
CA ARG A 270 24.95 2.93 3.92
C ARG A 270 25.86 1.74 4.16
N PHE A 271 25.30 0.63 4.53
CA PHE A 271 26.08 -0.59 4.79
C PHE A 271 25.33 -1.81 4.29
N ALA A 272 26.08 -2.90 4.17
CA ALA A 272 25.51 -4.18 3.77
C ALA A 272 26.24 -5.33 4.46
N THR A 273 25.54 -6.44 4.59
CA THR A 273 26.15 -7.74 4.86
C THR A 273 26.41 -8.45 3.54
N ALA A 274 27.42 -9.31 3.47
CA ALA A 274 27.68 -10.10 2.29
C ALA A 274 28.51 -11.36 2.57
N ILE A 275 28.34 -12.37 1.71
CA ILE A 275 29.28 -13.48 1.54
C ILE A 275 29.76 -13.52 0.09
N TYR A 276 31.06 -13.68 -0.09
CA TYR A 276 31.62 -14.04 -1.37
C TYR A 276 32.45 -15.31 -1.22
N ALA A 277 32.16 -16.30 -2.07
CA ALA A 277 32.87 -17.58 -2.08
C ALA A 277 33.33 -17.92 -3.51
N ILE A 278 34.51 -18.48 -3.65
CA ILE A 278 35.08 -18.99 -4.91
C ILE A 278 35.33 -20.47 -4.75
N ILE A 279 34.82 -21.27 -5.66
CA ILE A 279 35.00 -22.75 -5.67
C ILE A 279 35.83 -23.09 -6.90
N ASP A 280 36.99 -23.73 -6.65
CA ASP A 280 37.75 -24.46 -7.67
C ASP A 280 37.09 -25.83 -7.88
N LEU A 281 36.44 -26.03 -9.00
CA LEU A 281 35.69 -27.25 -9.34
C LEU A 281 36.63 -28.45 -9.59
N ARG A 282 37.89 -28.22 -9.91
CA ARG A 282 38.88 -29.27 -10.15
C ARG A 282 39.41 -29.82 -8.85
N THR A 283 39.80 -28.94 -7.90
CA THR A 283 40.36 -29.32 -6.60
C THR A 283 39.29 -29.49 -5.52
N ARG A 284 38.07 -29.00 -5.79
CA ARG A 284 36.96 -28.91 -4.84
C ARG A 284 37.31 -28.09 -3.59
N VAL A 285 38.15 -27.10 -3.74
CA VAL A 285 38.50 -26.18 -2.66
C VAL A 285 37.62 -24.94 -2.79
N MET A 286 36.90 -24.60 -1.72
CA MET A 286 36.17 -23.37 -1.59
C MET A 286 36.95 -22.38 -0.72
N ARG A 287 37.15 -21.15 -1.20
CA ARG A 287 37.59 -20.01 -0.40
C ARG A 287 36.42 -19.07 -0.21
N MET A 288 36.19 -18.66 1.03
CA MET A 288 35.04 -17.83 1.37
C MET A 288 35.42 -16.75 2.36
N SER A 289 34.81 -15.58 2.22
CA SER A 289 34.88 -14.51 3.22
C SER A 289 33.48 -13.94 3.45
N SER A 290 33.22 -13.39 4.64
CA SER A 290 31.93 -12.87 5.06
C SER A 290 32.07 -11.49 5.68
N ALA A 291 31.13 -10.63 5.39
CA ALA A 291 30.97 -9.28 5.92
C ALA A 291 29.72 -9.19 6.81
N GLY A 292 29.76 -9.83 7.97
CA GLY A 292 28.65 -9.78 8.93
C GLY A 292 27.35 -10.49 8.48
N HIS A 293 27.42 -11.32 7.44
CA HIS A 293 26.28 -12.07 6.90
C HIS A 293 26.04 -13.36 7.68
N PRO A 294 24.80 -13.93 7.70
CA PRO A 294 24.54 -15.24 8.30
C PRO A 294 25.52 -16.32 7.85
N SER A 295 25.82 -17.28 8.75
CA SER A 295 26.78 -18.35 8.49
C SER A 295 26.38 -19.20 7.30
N ALA A 296 27.32 -19.48 6.40
CA ALA A 296 27.07 -20.46 5.34
C ALA A 296 26.87 -21.86 5.93
N ILE A 297 26.00 -22.66 5.31
CA ILE A 297 25.75 -24.05 5.70
C ILE A 297 26.40 -24.97 4.67
N ILE A 298 27.20 -25.92 5.13
CA ILE A 298 27.68 -27.01 4.31
C ILE A 298 27.01 -28.30 4.76
N MET A 299 26.30 -28.94 3.87
CA MET A 299 25.73 -30.27 4.07
C MET A 299 26.63 -31.31 3.46
N ARG A 300 27.23 -32.15 4.29
CA ARG A 300 28.16 -33.24 3.91
C ARG A 300 27.34 -34.46 3.51
N GLY A 301 27.11 -34.65 2.23
CA GLY A 301 26.24 -35.70 1.78
C GLY A 301 24.83 -35.58 2.43
N THR A 302 24.32 -36.68 3.00
CA THR A 302 23.10 -36.74 3.79
C THR A 302 23.34 -36.95 5.29
N GLU A 303 24.60 -36.82 5.75
CA GLU A 303 25.05 -37.30 7.06
C GLU A 303 25.20 -36.16 8.09
N SER A 304 25.78 -35.02 7.69
CA SER A 304 26.11 -33.97 8.65
C SER A 304 26.00 -32.56 8.06
N ILE A 305 25.92 -31.60 8.96
CA ILE A 305 25.82 -30.18 8.67
C ILE A 305 26.96 -29.45 9.40
N GLU A 306 27.58 -28.54 8.68
CA GLU A 306 28.65 -27.70 9.20
C GLU A 306 28.28 -26.22 8.95
N LEU A 307 28.32 -25.40 10.01
CA LEU A 307 28.14 -23.96 9.90
C LEU A 307 29.49 -23.28 9.73
N ILE A 308 29.64 -22.54 8.65
CA ILE A 308 30.87 -21.83 8.33
C ILE A 308 30.69 -20.34 8.62
N GLN A 309 31.38 -19.87 9.62
CA GLN A 309 31.46 -18.45 9.97
C GLN A 309 32.83 -17.90 9.63
N CYS A 310 32.90 -16.79 8.91
CA CYS A 310 34.13 -16.02 8.69
C CYS A 310 34.05 -14.72 9.49
N ALA A 311 35.18 -14.30 10.03
CA ALA A 311 35.29 -13.02 10.70
C ALA A 311 35.44 -11.90 9.65
N GLY A 312 34.68 -10.83 9.79
CA GLY A 312 34.70 -9.64 8.92
C GLY A 312 33.65 -8.62 9.36
N GLY A 313 33.95 -7.34 9.19
CA GLY A 313 33.02 -6.24 9.48
C GLY A 313 32.04 -6.03 8.34
N LEU A 314 30.96 -5.29 8.60
CA LEU A 314 29.98 -4.85 7.61
C LEU A 314 30.67 -4.03 6.50
N ILE A 315 30.19 -4.17 5.27
CA ILE A 315 30.63 -3.34 4.14
C ILE A 315 30.04 -1.93 4.31
N GLY A 316 30.87 -0.89 4.14
CA GLY A 316 30.44 0.50 4.19
C GLY A 316 30.41 1.15 5.58
N VAL A 317 30.97 0.50 6.62
CA VAL A 317 30.96 1.05 7.99
C VAL A 317 32.34 1.59 8.39
N PHE A 318 33.38 0.80 8.20
CA PHE A 318 34.72 1.15 8.68
C PHE A 318 35.77 1.05 7.57
N GLU A 319 36.74 1.98 7.57
CA GLU A 319 37.94 1.86 6.77
C GLU A 319 38.93 0.85 7.38
N GLY A 320 39.73 0.23 6.53
CA GLY A 320 40.80 -0.65 6.98
C GLY A 320 40.38 -2.00 7.58
N VAL A 321 39.13 -2.40 7.38
CA VAL A 321 38.65 -3.73 7.80
C VAL A 321 39.29 -4.80 6.94
N GLU A 322 39.78 -5.87 7.61
CA GLU A 322 40.25 -7.08 6.96
C GLU A 322 39.13 -8.14 6.98
N TRP A 323 38.85 -8.72 5.83
CA TRP A 323 37.94 -9.87 5.71
C TRP A 323 38.75 -11.14 5.63
N ILE A 324 38.71 -11.94 6.73
CA ILE A 324 39.46 -13.19 6.85
C ILE A 324 38.83 -14.23 5.93
N GLU A 325 39.68 -14.88 5.14
CA GLU A 325 39.27 -15.98 4.28
C GLU A 325 39.36 -17.32 5.03
N LYS A 326 38.39 -18.19 4.75
CA LYS A 326 38.44 -19.59 5.10
C LYS A 326 38.57 -20.43 3.84
N GLU A 327 39.48 -21.39 3.90
CA GLU A 327 39.64 -22.43 2.88
C GLU A 327 38.99 -23.72 3.37
N ILE A 328 38.12 -24.29 2.58
CA ILE A 328 37.29 -25.46 2.92
C ILE A 328 37.43 -26.48 1.81
N GLN A 329 37.89 -27.71 2.17
CA GLN A 329 37.85 -28.83 1.26
C GLN A 329 36.42 -29.36 1.15
N LEU A 330 35.90 -29.39 -0.06
CA LEU A 330 34.60 -29.96 -0.39
C LEU A 330 34.76 -31.37 -0.97
N HIS A 331 33.69 -32.15 -0.89
CA HIS A 331 33.61 -33.49 -1.44
C HIS A 331 32.48 -33.59 -2.44
N ALA A 332 32.52 -34.58 -3.31
CA ALA A 332 31.41 -34.83 -4.23
C ALA A 332 30.11 -35.10 -3.44
N GLY A 333 29.03 -34.45 -3.83
CA GLY A 333 27.75 -34.54 -3.12
C GLY A 333 27.54 -33.50 -2.02
N ASP A 334 28.57 -32.74 -1.63
CA ASP A 334 28.41 -31.65 -0.68
C ASP A 334 27.54 -30.54 -1.26
N ARG A 335 26.74 -29.90 -0.42
CA ARG A 335 25.89 -28.77 -0.78
C ARG A 335 26.18 -27.58 0.11
N ILE A 336 26.39 -26.44 -0.52
CA ILE A 336 26.64 -25.17 0.14
C ILE A 336 25.34 -24.37 0.07
N ILE A 337 24.87 -23.85 1.21
CA ILE A 337 23.71 -22.97 1.29
C ILE A 337 24.20 -21.62 1.82
N LEU A 338 23.93 -20.56 1.07
CA LEU A 338 24.02 -19.17 1.51
C LEU A 338 22.60 -18.64 1.61
N TYR A 339 22.28 -17.88 2.66
CA TYR A 339 20.92 -17.38 2.90
C TYR A 339 20.96 -16.03 3.63
N SER A 340 19.93 -15.19 3.41
CA SER A 340 19.76 -13.90 4.08
C SER A 340 19.04 -14.05 5.42
N ASP A 341 19.12 -13.03 6.28
CA ASP A 341 18.50 -13.01 7.61
C ASP A 341 16.97 -12.96 7.57
N GLY A 342 16.35 -12.67 6.42
CA GLY A 342 14.91 -12.78 6.23
C GLY A 342 14.33 -14.14 6.63
N PHE A 343 15.14 -15.21 6.61
CA PHE A 343 14.73 -16.52 7.12
C PHE A 343 14.49 -16.53 8.63
N GLU A 344 15.16 -15.67 9.42
CA GLU A 344 14.91 -15.52 10.86
C GLU A 344 13.51 -14.94 11.08
N PHE A 345 13.09 -13.99 10.25
CA PHE A 345 11.73 -13.41 10.29
C PHE A 345 10.67 -14.36 9.74
N ALA A 346 10.99 -15.14 8.70
CA ALA A 346 10.05 -16.11 8.13
C ALA A 346 9.78 -17.28 9.09
N PHE A 347 10.77 -17.69 9.89
CA PHE A 347 10.66 -18.77 10.86
C PHE A 347 11.10 -18.29 12.25
N PRO A 348 10.30 -17.44 12.92
CA PRO A 348 10.64 -16.89 14.22
C PRO A 348 10.66 -17.99 15.29
N ASP A 349 11.58 -17.83 16.23
CA ASP A 349 11.60 -18.68 17.42
C ASP A 349 10.29 -18.50 18.21
N PRO A 350 9.74 -19.58 18.82
CA PRO A 350 8.57 -19.45 19.68
C PRO A 350 8.89 -18.51 20.84
N LEU A 351 7.96 -17.61 21.17
CA LEU A 351 8.06 -16.73 22.33
C LEU A 351 8.39 -17.58 23.57
N GLU A 352 9.55 -17.34 24.18
CA GLU A 352 10.06 -18.14 25.29
C GLU A 352 9.01 -18.28 26.41
N SER A 353 8.56 -19.49 26.65
CA SER A 353 8.05 -19.87 27.97
C SER A 353 9.29 -19.99 28.88
N SER A 354 9.39 -19.10 29.84
CA SER A 354 10.47 -18.94 30.81
C SER A 354 10.76 -20.21 31.58
N SER A 355 11.59 -21.08 31.05
CA SER A 355 12.21 -22.17 31.84
C SER A 355 13.53 -22.60 31.18
N ALA A 356 14.59 -22.15 31.80
CA ALA A 356 15.96 -22.74 31.87
C ALA A 356 16.62 -23.30 30.60
N ALA A 357 17.46 -22.44 29.95
CA ALA A 357 18.88 -22.76 29.67
C ALA A 357 19.22 -24.05 28.91
N VAL A 358 18.50 -24.38 27.83
CA VAL A 358 19.14 -25.10 26.72
C VAL A 358 19.10 -24.19 25.52
N LYS A 359 20.25 -23.75 25.00
CA LYS A 359 20.34 -23.01 23.74
C LYS A 359 19.79 -23.92 22.63
N GLN A 360 18.52 -23.80 22.33
CA GLN A 360 17.94 -24.54 21.21
C GLN A 360 18.45 -23.93 19.90
N THR A 361 18.66 -24.77 18.90
CA THR A 361 18.97 -24.30 17.54
C THR A 361 17.84 -23.40 17.07
N PRO A 362 18.11 -22.18 16.58
CA PRO A 362 17.08 -21.28 16.06
C PRO A 362 16.18 -21.96 15.03
N ARG A 363 14.91 -21.64 15.02
CA ARG A 363 13.92 -22.31 14.17
C ARG A 363 14.26 -22.23 12.69
N HIS A 364 14.69 -21.06 12.20
CA HIS A 364 15.11 -20.90 10.80
C HIS A 364 16.25 -21.89 10.43
N LEU A 365 17.22 -22.10 11.31
CA LEU A 365 18.27 -23.09 11.09
C LEU A 365 17.72 -24.52 11.09
N GLN A 366 16.73 -24.83 11.95
CA GLN A 366 16.09 -26.15 11.93
C GLN A 366 15.42 -26.41 10.59
N GLU A 367 14.71 -25.41 10.03
CA GLU A 367 14.04 -25.52 8.72
C GLU A 367 15.06 -25.67 7.57
N LEU A 368 16.15 -24.91 7.58
CA LEU A 368 17.23 -25.05 6.62
C LEU A 368 17.93 -26.42 6.75
N CYS A 369 18.19 -26.88 7.96
CA CYS A 369 18.81 -28.18 8.22
C CYS A 369 17.90 -29.36 7.83
N ALA A 370 16.58 -29.18 7.87
CA ALA A 370 15.61 -30.18 7.43
C ALA A 370 15.68 -30.51 5.92
N LEU A 371 16.41 -29.69 5.13
CA LEU A 371 16.70 -29.95 3.72
C LEU A 371 17.79 -31.02 3.53
N LEU A 372 18.47 -31.47 4.59
CA LEU A 372 19.60 -32.41 4.52
C LEU A 372 19.35 -33.69 3.68
N PRO A 373 18.14 -34.30 3.72
CA PRO A 373 17.85 -35.49 2.92
C PRO A 373 17.74 -35.22 1.40
N ILE A 374 17.50 -33.95 1.01
CA ILE A 374 17.24 -33.56 -0.37
C ILE A 374 18.59 -33.31 -1.06
N THR A 375 18.87 -34.02 -2.14
CA THR A 375 20.21 -34.01 -2.77
C THR A 375 20.34 -33.09 -3.97
N GLN A 376 19.24 -32.66 -4.58
CA GLN A 376 19.28 -31.74 -5.73
C GLN A 376 18.96 -30.30 -5.30
N PRO A 377 19.73 -29.31 -5.75
CA PRO A 377 19.51 -27.91 -5.41
C PRO A 377 18.10 -27.40 -5.77
N THR A 378 17.58 -27.78 -6.94
CA THR A 378 16.26 -27.41 -7.38
C THR A 378 15.14 -27.94 -6.47
N ASP A 379 15.31 -29.19 -5.99
CA ASP A 379 14.32 -29.81 -5.09
C ASP A 379 14.41 -29.18 -3.68
N MET A 380 15.61 -28.78 -3.26
CA MET A 380 15.79 -28.04 -2.00
C MET A 380 15.09 -26.69 -2.03
N ILE A 381 15.23 -25.94 -3.13
CA ILE A 381 14.52 -24.68 -3.32
C ILE A 381 13.01 -24.91 -3.34
N ALA A 382 12.52 -25.87 -4.11
CA ALA A 382 11.08 -26.18 -4.19
C ALA A 382 10.49 -26.62 -2.83
N ASP A 383 11.25 -27.35 -2.01
CA ASP A 383 10.84 -27.73 -0.65
C ASP A 383 10.77 -26.51 0.27
N MET A 384 11.76 -25.64 0.20
CA MET A 384 11.80 -24.42 1.00
C MET A 384 10.65 -23.47 0.62
N GLU A 385 10.37 -23.28 -0.69
CA GLU A 385 9.22 -22.49 -1.16
C GLU A 385 7.90 -23.01 -0.57
N ARG A 386 7.69 -24.33 -0.58
CA ARG A 386 6.48 -24.94 0.01
C ARG A 386 6.37 -24.66 1.52
N ARG A 387 7.48 -24.72 2.26
CA ARG A 387 7.52 -24.42 3.71
C ARG A 387 7.19 -22.95 3.98
N LEU A 388 7.78 -22.04 3.21
CA LEU A 388 7.49 -20.61 3.29
C LEU A 388 6.03 -20.31 2.98
N ASP A 389 5.45 -20.94 1.95
CA ASP A 389 4.04 -20.76 1.60
C ASP A 389 3.10 -21.32 2.68
N GLN A 390 3.44 -22.45 3.28
CA GLN A 390 2.69 -22.99 4.42
C GLN A 390 2.74 -22.09 5.64
N GLN A 391 3.90 -21.49 5.91
CA GLN A 391 4.06 -20.52 6.99
C GLN A 391 3.22 -19.25 6.72
N ALA A 392 3.23 -18.75 5.48
CA ALA A 392 2.46 -17.57 5.07
C ALA A 392 0.94 -17.78 5.19
N LEU A 393 0.42 -18.99 4.99
CA LEU A 393 -1.00 -19.32 5.17
C LEU A 393 -1.47 -19.19 6.62
N GLY A 394 -0.55 -19.23 7.60
CA GLY A 394 -0.84 -19.03 9.02
C GLY A 394 -0.99 -17.57 9.44
N TYR A 395 -0.60 -16.61 8.60
CA TYR A 395 -0.72 -15.17 8.84
C TYR A 395 -1.96 -14.61 8.12
N THR A 396 -2.66 -13.68 8.77
CA THR A 396 -3.75 -12.93 8.11
C THR A 396 -3.19 -12.15 6.91
N GLN A 397 -3.95 -12.00 5.84
CA GLN A 397 -3.58 -11.46 4.51
C GLN A 397 -2.81 -10.10 4.49
N MET A 398 -2.51 -9.49 5.62
CA MET A 398 -1.79 -8.22 5.76
C MET A 398 -0.34 -8.36 6.24
N GLU A 399 0.09 -9.54 6.68
CA GLU A 399 1.46 -9.80 7.14
C GLU A 399 2.17 -10.69 6.12
N SER A 400 2.59 -10.11 4.99
CA SER A 400 3.64 -10.68 4.14
C SER A 400 4.93 -10.80 4.97
N PHE A 401 5.87 -11.66 4.57
CA PHE A 401 7.18 -11.78 5.23
C PHE A 401 7.74 -10.40 5.58
N ALA A 402 8.29 -10.28 6.80
CA ALA A 402 8.76 -9.00 7.32
C ALA A 402 10.07 -8.53 6.68
N ASP A 403 10.71 -9.38 5.86
CA ASP A 403 11.96 -9.07 5.16
C ASP A 403 12.10 -9.83 3.84
N ASP A 404 13.10 -9.46 3.05
CA ASP A 404 13.48 -10.11 1.80
C ASP A 404 14.09 -11.48 2.06
N LEU A 405 13.80 -12.47 1.21
CA LEU A 405 14.25 -13.85 1.35
C LEU A 405 15.13 -14.24 0.17
N THR A 406 16.36 -14.56 0.46
CA THR A 406 17.32 -15.06 -0.53
C THR A 406 18.02 -16.32 -0.04
N MET A 407 18.02 -17.35 -0.86
CA MET A 407 18.73 -18.60 -0.61
C MET A 407 19.42 -19.07 -1.88
N LEU A 408 20.71 -19.35 -1.80
CA LEU A 408 21.52 -19.86 -2.89
C LEU A 408 22.06 -21.23 -2.49
N VAL A 409 21.82 -22.22 -3.30
CA VAL A 409 22.29 -23.60 -3.08
C VAL A 409 23.21 -24.00 -4.21
N PHE A 410 24.42 -24.44 -3.86
CA PHE A 410 25.38 -25.02 -4.80
C PHE A 410 25.73 -26.45 -4.38
N LYS A 411 25.63 -27.41 -5.31
CA LYS A 411 26.02 -28.81 -5.12
C LYS A 411 27.29 -29.09 -5.89
N VAL A 412 28.26 -29.71 -5.21
CA VAL A 412 29.50 -30.19 -5.80
C VAL A 412 29.26 -31.55 -6.47
N SER A 413 29.72 -31.71 -7.71
CA SER A 413 29.63 -32.99 -8.46
C SER A 413 30.80 -33.94 -8.17
#